data_280990b74a172157143d7ec8377f5ca9
#
_entry.id   280990b74a172157143d7ec8377f5ca9
#
_cell.length_a   1.000
_cell.length_b   1.000
_cell.length_c   1.000
_cell.angle_alpha   90.00
_cell.angle_beta   90.00
_cell.angle_gamma   90.00
#
_symmetry.space_group_name_H-M   'P 1'
#
loop_
_entity.id
_entity.type
_entity.pdbx_description
1 polymer ?
#
loop_
_entity_poly.entity_id
_entity_poly.type
_entity_poly.pdbx_seq_one_letter_code
_entity_poly.pdbx_strand_id
1 'polypeptide(L)'
;ARNSGNGHRENRKNDGKNTKENIKSGRKNWNGQNTENKEKNLGNDHLNSENVKIQKEENRKVEIESENSNDPNFDRIRSFMKEFIVNSKLSLKIVNISKEGERYVVNVDGKDIRYLIGEKGSSLNAIEYLLTSVKTLKNIKVVIDSNNYKDKREEALRELARKKGKKVLDSGRNVKLNPMSARERKIIHEEISF
;
A
#
# COMPACT_ATOMS: atom_id res chain seq x y z
N ALA A 1 -33.41 -9.25 -57.38
CA ALA A 1 -32.49 -8.36 -58.08
C ALA A 1 -31.32 -8.07 -57.18
N ARG A 2 -30.26 -8.77 -57.33
CA ARG A 2 -28.95 -8.47 -57.97
C ARG A 2 -28.51 -7.01 -57.72
N ASN A 3 -27.41 -6.78 -56.92
CA ASN A 3 -26.16 -6.34 -57.53
C ASN A 3 -24.97 -6.44 -56.56
N SER A 4 -23.93 -7.05 -57.12
CA SER A 4 -22.59 -7.23 -56.57
C SER A 4 -21.78 -5.96 -56.80
N GLY A 5 -20.92 -5.60 -55.85
CA GLY A 5 -19.90 -4.57 -55.98
C GLY A 5 -18.61 -4.99 -55.30
N ASN A 6 -17.72 -5.54 -56.10
CA ASN A 6 -16.37 -5.96 -55.81
C ASN A 6 -15.45 -4.73 -55.78
N GLY A 7 -14.69 -4.48 -54.77
CA GLY A 7 -13.75 -3.35 -54.65
C GLY A 7 -12.39 -3.82 -54.18
N HIS A 8 -11.47 -3.83 -55.08
CA HIS A 8 -10.05 -4.20 -55.02
C HIS A 8 -9.28 -3.63 -53.83
N ARG A 9 -8.48 -4.49 -53.21
CA ARG A 9 -7.36 -4.14 -52.35
C ARG A 9 -6.11 -3.91 -53.19
N GLU A 10 -5.60 -2.72 -53.21
CA GLU A 10 -4.25 -2.45 -53.69
C GLU A 10 -3.25 -2.53 -52.52
N ASN A 11 -2.29 -3.37 -52.76
CA ASN A 11 -1.15 -3.69 -51.94
C ASN A 11 -0.02 -2.70 -52.29
N ARG A 12 0.37 -1.77 -51.44
CA ARG A 12 1.58 -0.99 -51.63
C ARG A 12 2.69 -1.45 -50.72
N LYS A 13 3.59 -2.21 -51.31
CA LYS A 13 4.96 -2.43 -50.82
C LYS A 13 5.70 -1.07 -50.78
N ASN A 14 6.37 -0.80 -49.73
CA ASN A 14 7.39 0.24 -49.71
C ASN A 14 8.68 -0.33 -49.14
N ASP A 15 9.59 -0.59 -50.06
CA ASP A 15 11.00 -0.86 -49.80
C ASP A 15 11.70 0.46 -49.52
N GLY A 16 12.61 0.44 -48.60
CA GLY A 16 13.49 1.60 -48.57
C GLY A 16 14.39 1.78 -47.40
N LYS A 17 15.52 1.12 -47.49
CA LYS A 17 16.87 1.60 -47.20
C LYS A 17 17.26 2.07 -45.79
N ASN A 18 18.03 1.19 -45.28
CA ASN A 18 19.16 1.24 -44.40
C ASN A 18 20.10 2.45 -44.66
N THR A 19 20.30 3.27 -43.64
CA THR A 19 21.53 4.12 -43.57
C THR A 19 22.03 4.06 -42.13
N LYS A 20 23.14 3.33 -42.00
CA LYS A 20 24.03 3.38 -40.86
C LYS A 20 24.78 4.72 -40.91
N GLU A 21 24.68 5.51 -39.89
CA GLU A 21 25.71 6.50 -39.60
C GLU A 21 26.19 6.34 -38.16
N ASN A 22 27.46 6.13 -38.14
CA ASN A 22 28.40 5.88 -37.08
C ASN A 22 28.79 7.26 -36.50
N ILE A 23 28.50 7.53 -35.24
CA ILE A 23 29.16 8.64 -34.55
C ILE A 23 29.84 8.09 -33.28
N LYS A 24 31.14 8.05 -33.42
CA LYS A 24 32.14 7.84 -32.37
C LYS A 24 32.19 9.04 -31.43
N SER A 25 32.61 8.71 -30.20
CA SER A 25 33.45 9.50 -29.30
C SER A 25 32.77 10.53 -28.39
N GLY A 26 33.07 10.36 -27.12
CA GLY A 26 32.87 11.38 -26.10
C GLY A 26 32.95 10.85 -24.67
N ARG A 27 33.93 10.00 -24.34
CA ARG A 27 34.37 9.85 -22.95
C ARG A 27 34.92 11.18 -22.47
N LYS A 28 34.21 11.90 -21.65
CA LYS A 28 34.75 12.94 -20.79
C LYS A 28 34.87 12.46 -19.37
N ASN A 29 36.09 12.20 -19.01
CA ASN A 29 36.60 12.04 -17.67
C ASN A 29 36.33 13.34 -16.90
N TRP A 30 35.57 13.26 -15.79
CA TRP A 30 35.40 14.37 -14.86
C TRP A 30 36.04 14.01 -13.53
N ASN A 31 37.39 14.19 -13.52
CA ASN A 31 38.17 14.39 -12.30
C ASN A 31 38.27 15.89 -12.10
N GLY A 32 37.71 16.43 -11.07
CA GLY A 32 37.79 17.84 -10.73
C GLY A 32 37.13 18.13 -9.41
N GLN A 33 37.91 17.97 -8.37
CA GLN A 33 37.93 18.76 -7.13
C GLN A 33 36.64 19.52 -6.76
N ASN A 34 36.03 19.10 -5.67
CA ASN A 34 35.31 20.01 -4.78
C ASN A 34 35.61 19.64 -3.32
N THR A 35 36.75 20.17 -2.86
CA THR A 35 37.00 20.49 -1.46
C THR A 35 36.27 21.80 -1.20
N GLU A 36 35.45 21.84 -0.18
CA GLU A 36 34.73 22.95 0.45
C GLU A 36 33.20 22.74 0.44
N ASN A 37 32.75 21.94 1.41
CA ASN A 37 31.51 22.13 2.16
C ASN A 37 31.40 21.05 3.25
N LYS A 38 32.31 21.14 4.20
CA LYS A 38 32.32 20.26 5.36
C LYS A 38 32.07 21.08 6.62
N GLU A 39 30.97 21.80 6.65
CA GLU A 39 30.46 22.46 7.87
C GLU A 39 29.05 22.94 7.62
N LYS A 40 28.04 22.05 7.75
CA LYS A 40 26.63 22.39 8.07
C LYS A 40 25.71 21.16 8.12
N ASN A 41 26.18 19.97 8.51
CA ASN A 41 25.30 18.81 8.69
C ASN A 41 25.43 18.11 10.04
N LEU A 42 25.75 18.85 11.11
CA LEU A 42 25.85 18.29 12.46
C LEU A 42 24.58 18.44 13.30
N GLY A 43 23.47 18.93 12.73
CA GLY A 43 22.22 19.16 13.45
C GLY A 43 21.08 18.15 13.17
N ASN A 44 21.12 17.42 12.08
CA ASN A 44 19.99 16.55 11.68
C ASN A 44 20.17 15.07 12.00
N ASP A 45 21.39 14.60 12.22
CA ASP A 45 21.63 13.17 12.49
C ASP A 45 21.28 12.78 13.93
N HIS A 46 21.27 13.73 14.87
CA HIS A 46 20.93 13.45 16.26
C HIS A 46 19.43 13.31 16.49
N LEU A 47 18.60 14.09 15.81
CA LEU A 47 17.14 13.99 15.86
C LEU A 47 16.60 12.75 15.14
N ASN A 48 17.29 12.29 14.10
CA ASN A 48 16.89 11.10 13.36
C ASN A 48 17.27 9.81 14.10
N SER A 49 18.38 9.82 14.85
CA SER A 49 18.82 8.68 15.65
C SER A 49 17.97 8.47 16.92
N GLU A 50 17.44 9.53 17.51
CA GLU A 50 16.53 9.44 18.65
C GLU A 50 15.14 8.96 18.23
N ASN A 51 14.58 9.47 17.14
CA ASN A 51 13.31 8.98 16.60
C ASN A 51 13.36 7.51 16.17
N VAL A 52 14.48 7.05 15.59
CA VAL A 52 14.70 5.63 15.26
C VAL A 52 14.86 4.78 16.52
N LYS A 53 15.45 5.31 17.59
CA LYS A 53 15.56 4.60 18.87
C LYS A 53 14.21 4.52 19.59
N ILE A 54 13.42 5.60 19.61
CA ILE A 54 12.08 5.62 20.21
C ILE A 54 11.15 4.65 19.48
N GLN A 55 11.15 4.64 18.13
CA GLN A 55 10.37 3.67 17.35
C GLN A 55 10.85 2.22 17.53
N LYS A 56 12.15 1.99 17.78
CA LYS A 56 12.67 0.65 18.08
C LYS A 56 12.34 0.21 19.50
N GLU A 57 12.26 1.11 20.46
CA GLU A 57 11.87 0.79 21.84
C GLU A 57 10.35 0.58 21.97
N GLU A 58 9.53 1.36 21.26
CA GLU A 58 8.10 1.13 21.17
C GLU A 58 7.78 -0.19 20.47
N ASN A 59 8.46 -0.51 19.36
CA ASN A 59 8.33 -1.80 18.70
C ASN A 59 8.80 -2.97 19.57
N ARG A 60 9.86 -2.79 20.40
CA ARG A 60 10.29 -3.82 21.37
C ARG A 60 9.29 -4.03 22.49
N LYS A 61 8.63 -2.98 22.99
CA LYS A 61 7.56 -3.12 23.99
C LYS A 61 6.34 -3.85 23.44
N VAL A 62 5.96 -3.59 22.17
CA VAL A 62 4.88 -4.31 21.49
C VAL A 62 5.24 -5.78 21.25
N GLU A 63 6.51 -6.10 20.94
CA GLU A 63 6.98 -7.48 20.79
C GLU A 63 6.96 -8.27 22.12
N ILE A 64 7.23 -7.61 23.26
CA ILE A 64 7.29 -8.25 24.58
C ILE A 64 5.87 -8.58 25.11
N GLU A 65 4.86 -7.78 24.79
CA GLU A 65 3.48 -8.07 25.19
C GLU A 65 2.81 -9.17 24.32
N SER A 66 3.33 -9.46 23.13
CA SER A 66 2.75 -10.43 22.20
C SER A 66 3.16 -11.89 22.46
N GLU A 67 4.26 -12.14 23.18
CA GLU A 67 4.79 -13.51 23.35
C GLU A 67 4.39 -14.18 24.67
N ASN A 68 3.87 -13.46 25.65
CA ASN A 68 3.63 -13.99 27.00
C ASN A 68 2.15 -14.00 27.46
N SER A 69 1.19 -13.83 26.57
CA SER A 69 -0.20 -13.91 27.02
C SER A 69 -0.68 -15.36 27.01
N ASN A 70 -1.02 -15.88 28.19
CA ASN A 70 -1.72 -17.14 28.39
C ASN A 70 -3.18 -17.12 27.85
N ASP A 71 -3.46 -16.23 26.90
CA ASP A 71 -4.77 -16.07 26.31
C ASP A 71 -4.95 -17.07 25.14
N PRO A 72 -5.79 -18.08 25.26
CA PRO A 72 -5.98 -19.13 24.26
C PRO A 72 -6.46 -18.61 22.91
N ASN A 73 -6.90 -17.36 22.86
CA ASN A 73 -7.36 -16.75 21.62
C ASN A 73 -6.19 -16.49 20.65
N PHE A 74 -4.99 -16.22 21.14
CA PHE A 74 -3.82 -16.08 20.27
C PHE A 74 -3.55 -17.36 19.48
N ASP A 75 -3.62 -18.53 20.10
CA ASP A 75 -3.39 -19.80 19.42
C ASP A 75 -4.50 -20.12 18.43
N ARG A 76 -5.73 -19.81 18.75
CA ARG A 76 -6.88 -19.97 17.83
C ARG A 76 -6.71 -19.09 16.59
N ILE A 77 -6.38 -17.81 16.78
CA ILE A 77 -6.15 -16.85 15.69
C ILE A 77 -4.95 -17.30 14.85
N ARG A 78 -3.85 -17.67 15.49
CA ARG A 78 -2.62 -18.12 14.83
C ARG A 78 -2.87 -19.38 14.00
N SER A 79 -3.57 -20.36 14.54
CA SER A 79 -3.89 -21.60 13.82
C SER A 79 -4.76 -21.32 12.61
N PHE A 80 -5.82 -20.54 12.77
CA PHE A 80 -6.68 -20.16 11.67
C PHE A 80 -5.93 -19.39 10.57
N MET A 81 -5.12 -18.41 10.94
CA MET A 81 -4.37 -17.60 9.97
C MET A 81 -3.31 -18.42 9.25
N LYS A 82 -2.65 -19.38 9.93
CA LYS A 82 -1.72 -20.29 9.27
C LYS A 82 -2.42 -21.16 8.23
N GLU A 83 -3.57 -21.75 8.59
CA GLU A 83 -4.38 -22.55 7.68
C GLU A 83 -4.87 -21.74 6.49
N PHE A 84 -5.35 -20.53 6.74
CA PHE A 84 -5.75 -19.59 5.67
C PHE A 84 -4.59 -19.29 4.71
N ILE A 85 -3.40 -18.97 5.23
CA ILE A 85 -2.22 -18.67 4.40
C ILE A 85 -1.82 -19.88 3.55
N VAL A 86 -1.78 -21.06 4.14
CA VAL A 86 -1.44 -22.30 3.42
C VAL A 86 -2.44 -22.58 2.30
N ASN A 87 -3.73 -22.50 2.59
CA ASN A 87 -4.80 -22.78 1.64
C ASN A 87 -4.91 -21.74 0.53
N SER A 88 -4.57 -20.48 0.81
CA SER A 88 -4.58 -19.39 -0.17
C SER A 88 -3.44 -19.54 -1.20
N LYS A 89 -2.42 -20.36 -0.94
CA LYS A 89 -1.21 -20.50 -1.75
C LYS A 89 -0.45 -19.18 -1.97
N LEU A 90 -0.66 -18.19 -1.12
CA LEU A 90 0.04 -16.91 -1.15
C LEU A 90 1.33 -16.99 -0.31
N SER A 91 2.38 -16.37 -0.79
CA SER A 91 3.65 -16.23 -0.06
C SER A 91 3.54 -15.15 1.03
N LEU A 92 2.86 -15.50 2.11
CA LEU A 92 2.59 -14.62 3.26
C LEU A 92 3.15 -15.26 4.54
N LYS A 93 3.44 -14.41 5.53
CA LYS A 93 3.85 -14.81 6.87
C LYS A 93 3.15 -13.94 7.92
N ILE A 94 2.82 -14.50 9.06
CA ILE A 94 2.40 -13.76 10.24
C ILE A 94 3.67 -13.17 10.87
N VAL A 95 3.69 -11.86 11.02
CA VAL A 95 4.82 -11.14 11.66
C VAL A 95 4.64 -11.18 13.16
N ASN A 96 3.49 -10.70 13.65
CA ASN A 96 3.10 -10.76 15.06
C ASN A 96 1.58 -10.78 15.19
N ILE A 97 1.12 -11.12 16.40
CA ILE A 97 -0.27 -10.98 16.82
C ILE A 97 -0.23 -10.22 18.15
N SER A 98 -0.87 -9.07 18.21
CA SER A 98 -0.96 -8.23 19.40
C SER A 98 -2.39 -8.05 19.84
N LYS A 99 -2.62 -7.72 21.12
CA LYS A 99 -3.93 -7.40 21.66
C LYS A 99 -4.01 -5.92 21.99
N GLU A 100 -4.95 -5.24 21.40
CA GLU A 100 -5.23 -3.82 21.61
C GLU A 100 -6.64 -3.66 22.19
N GLY A 101 -6.72 -3.56 23.50
CA GLY A 101 -8.01 -3.55 24.21
C GLY A 101 -8.78 -4.84 23.97
N GLU A 102 -9.94 -4.74 23.31
CA GLU A 102 -10.79 -5.89 23.00
C GLU A 102 -10.54 -6.55 21.64
N ARG A 103 -9.60 -6.02 20.85
CA ARG A 103 -9.30 -6.54 19.51
C ARG A 103 -7.91 -7.15 19.43
N TYR A 104 -7.78 -8.14 18.58
CA TYR A 104 -6.50 -8.75 18.23
C TYR A 104 -6.06 -8.22 16.88
N VAL A 105 -4.85 -7.71 16.78
CA VAL A 105 -4.26 -7.21 15.54
C VAL A 105 -3.27 -8.25 15.04
N VAL A 106 -3.50 -8.77 13.84
CA VAL A 106 -2.64 -9.73 13.16
C VAL A 106 -1.86 -9.00 12.08
N ASN A 107 -0.57 -8.81 12.29
CA ASN A 107 0.30 -8.22 11.30
C ASN A 107 0.83 -9.31 10.36
N VAL A 108 0.58 -9.12 9.06
CA VAL A 108 0.96 -10.05 7.99
C VAL A 108 1.85 -9.34 6.99
N ASP A 109 2.90 -10.02 6.55
CA ASP A 109 3.80 -9.55 5.50
C ASP A 109 4.13 -10.67 4.52
N GLY A 110 4.70 -10.34 3.36
CA GLY A 110 5.13 -11.31 2.36
C GLY A 110 5.13 -10.75 0.94
N LYS A 111 5.64 -11.57 0.03
CA LYS A 111 5.76 -11.18 -1.39
C LYS A 111 4.41 -10.90 -2.04
N ASP A 112 3.38 -11.60 -1.60
CA ASP A 112 2.03 -11.55 -2.16
C ASP A 112 1.08 -10.66 -1.35
N ILE A 113 1.63 -9.79 -0.49
CA ILE A 113 0.86 -8.93 0.41
C ILE A 113 -0.18 -8.06 -0.31
N ARG A 114 0.11 -7.64 -1.54
CA ARG A 114 -0.81 -6.85 -2.36
C ARG A 114 -2.14 -7.57 -2.64
N TYR A 115 -2.12 -8.92 -2.74
CA TYR A 115 -3.34 -9.71 -2.95
C TYR A 115 -4.15 -9.81 -1.65
N LEU A 116 -3.47 -9.89 -0.50
CA LEU A 116 -4.13 -9.85 0.80
C LEU A 116 -4.81 -8.50 1.02
N ILE A 117 -4.16 -7.40 0.68
CA ILE A 117 -4.73 -6.06 0.81
C ILE A 117 -5.88 -5.89 -0.20
N GLY A 118 -5.67 -6.27 -1.46
CA GLY A 118 -6.62 -6.07 -2.54
C GLY A 118 -6.76 -4.61 -2.99
N GLU A 119 -7.70 -4.36 -3.90
CA GLU A 119 -7.97 -3.00 -4.35
C GLU A 119 -8.54 -2.16 -3.21
N LYS A 120 -7.84 -1.09 -2.83
CA LYS A 120 -8.25 -0.17 -1.75
C LYS A 120 -8.56 -0.87 -0.41
N GLY A 121 -7.91 -1.99 -0.13
CA GLY A 121 -8.13 -2.75 1.10
C GLY A 121 -9.38 -3.63 1.09
N SER A 122 -9.99 -3.88 -0.06
CA SER A 122 -11.22 -4.67 -0.18
C SER A 122 -11.06 -6.11 0.28
N SER A 123 -9.96 -6.78 -0.12
CA SER A 123 -9.69 -8.17 0.30
C SER A 123 -9.45 -8.24 1.81
N LEU A 124 -8.72 -7.28 2.35
CA LEU A 124 -8.43 -7.19 3.79
C LEU A 124 -9.70 -7.08 4.62
N ASN A 125 -10.61 -6.18 4.22
CA ASN A 125 -11.92 -6.03 4.86
C ASN A 125 -12.79 -7.29 4.71
N ALA A 126 -12.74 -7.97 3.57
CA ALA A 126 -13.50 -9.21 3.34
C ALA A 126 -13.00 -10.34 4.25
N ILE A 127 -11.69 -10.48 4.41
CA ILE A 127 -11.08 -11.49 5.28
C ILE A 127 -11.43 -11.19 6.75
N GLU A 128 -11.37 -9.94 7.18
CA GLU A 128 -11.81 -9.55 8.54
C GLU A 128 -13.28 -9.91 8.80
N TYR A 129 -14.13 -9.65 7.80
CA TYR A 129 -15.54 -10.04 7.90
C TYR A 129 -15.72 -11.56 8.03
N LEU A 130 -14.98 -12.34 7.23
CA LEU A 130 -14.98 -13.80 7.34
C LEU A 130 -14.55 -14.28 8.72
N LEU A 131 -13.51 -13.67 9.29
CA LEU A 131 -13.02 -14.00 10.64
C LEU A 131 -14.12 -13.84 11.71
N THR A 132 -14.97 -12.83 11.57
CA THR A 132 -16.10 -12.64 12.50
C THR A 132 -17.17 -13.74 12.41
N SER A 133 -17.25 -14.40 11.26
CA SER A 133 -18.24 -15.44 10.94
C SER A 133 -17.78 -16.86 11.31
N VAL A 134 -16.46 -17.05 11.55
CA VAL A 134 -15.87 -18.36 11.88
C VAL A 134 -16.23 -18.77 13.29
N LYS A 135 -16.78 -19.99 13.47
CA LYS A 135 -17.20 -20.51 14.77
C LYS A 135 -16.09 -20.53 15.82
N THR A 136 -14.86 -20.88 15.41
CA THR A 136 -13.69 -20.95 16.30
C THR A 136 -13.24 -19.58 16.81
N LEU A 137 -13.61 -18.50 16.11
CA LEU A 137 -13.25 -17.11 16.42
C LEU A 137 -14.49 -16.28 16.83
N LYS A 138 -15.62 -16.95 17.12
CA LYS A 138 -16.85 -16.27 17.53
C LYS A 138 -16.59 -15.42 18.78
N ASN A 139 -17.04 -14.18 18.74
CA ASN A 139 -16.86 -13.15 19.78
C ASN A 139 -15.42 -12.64 19.94
N ILE A 140 -14.50 -13.00 19.03
CA ILE A 140 -13.14 -12.46 19.01
C ILE A 140 -13.09 -11.41 17.90
N LYS A 141 -12.75 -10.17 18.26
CA LYS A 141 -12.56 -9.10 17.27
C LYS A 141 -11.13 -9.21 16.71
N VAL A 142 -10.99 -9.68 15.49
CA VAL A 142 -9.69 -9.79 14.80
C VAL A 142 -9.61 -8.73 13.71
N VAL A 143 -8.51 -8.02 13.71
CA VAL A 143 -8.13 -7.03 12.70
C VAL A 143 -6.85 -7.51 12.01
N ILE A 144 -6.82 -7.45 10.71
CA ILE A 144 -5.60 -7.77 9.94
C ILE A 144 -4.98 -6.46 9.47
N ASP A 145 -3.69 -6.32 9.66
CA ASP A 145 -2.95 -5.19 9.10
C ASP A 145 -1.66 -5.65 8.41
N SER A 146 -1.15 -4.80 7.59
CA SER A 146 0.13 -4.99 6.90
C SER A 146 0.81 -3.64 6.69
N ASN A 147 1.97 -3.49 7.32
CA ASN A 147 2.79 -2.28 7.16
C ASN A 147 2.01 -0.98 7.40
N ASN A 148 1.08 -0.98 8.38
CA ASN A 148 0.19 0.15 8.69
C ASN A 148 -0.58 0.62 7.45
N TYR A 149 -1.06 -0.33 6.64
CA TYR A 149 -1.78 -0.02 5.42
C TYR A 149 -3.03 0.82 5.68
N LYS A 150 -3.77 0.51 6.75
CA LYS A 150 -5.02 1.21 7.05
C LYS A 150 -4.79 2.69 7.33
N ASP A 151 -3.77 3.00 8.11
CA ASP A 151 -3.43 4.39 8.46
C ASP A 151 -2.90 5.15 7.24
N LYS A 152 -2.02 4.52 6.46
CA LYS A 152 -1.53 5.08 5.19
C LYS A 152 -2.67 5.33 4.19
N ARG A 153 -3.65 4.44 4.14
CA ARG A 153 -4.82 4.59 3.28
C ARG A 153 -5.71 5.73 3.72
N GLU A 154 -5.93 5.87 5.02
CA GLU A 154 -6.69 6.96 5.60
C GLU A 154 -6.04 8.31 5.32
N GLU A 155 -4.73 8.45 5.53
CA GLU A 155 -4.01 9.69 5.21
C GLU A 155 -4.06 10.02 3.71
N ALA A 156 -3.90 9.04 2.83
CA ALA A 156 -4.05 9.23 1.40
C ALA A 156 -5.47 9.72 1.01
N LEU A 157 -6.51 9.29 1.73
CA LEU A 157 -7.87 9.79 1.53
C LEU A 157 -8.03 11.23 2.02
N ARG A 158 -7.41 11.59 3.15
CA ARG A 158 -7.38 12.97 3.67
C ARG A 158 -6.66 13.91 2.68
N GLU A 159 -5.51 13.52 2.18
CA GLU A 159 -4.79 14.28 1.15
C GLU A 159 -5.62 14.45 -0.13
N LEU A 160 -6.29 13.36 -0.57
CA LEU A 160 -7.18 13.41 -1.72
C LEU A 160 -8.30 14.43 -1.49
N ALA A 161 -8.90 14.44 -0.30
CA ALA A 161 -9.96 15.38 0.09
C ALA A 161 -9.47 16.83 0.02
N ARG A 162 -8.33 17.15 0.66
CA ARG A 162 -7.70 18.48 0.63
C ARG A 162 -7.43 18.94 -0.80
N LYS A 163 -6.80 18.08 -1.62
CA LYS A 163 -6.45 18.39 -3.01
C LYS A 163 -7.68 18.63 -3.87
N LYS A 164 -8.73 17.82 -3.70
CA LYS A 164 -9.96 17.97 -4.49
C LYS A 164 -10.82 19.11 -3.99
N GLY A 165 -10.89 19.35 -2.68
CA GLY A 165 -11.54 20.49 -2.09
C GLY A 165 -10.95 21.81 -2.60
N LYS A 166 -9.62 21.95 -2.57
CA LYS A 166 -8.94 23.12 -3.15
C LYS A 166 -9.31 23.33 -4.62
N LYS A 167 -9.31 22.26 -5.43
CA LYS A 167 -9.69 22.36 -6.84
C LYS A 167 -11.14 22.85 -7.04
N VAL A 168 -12.06 22.44 -6.18
CA VAL A 168 -13.46 22.90 -6.22
C VAL A 168 -13.53 24.39 -5.89
N LEU A 169 -12.82 24.84 -4.86
CA LEU A 169 -12.75 26.26 -4.48
C LEU A 169 -12.17 27.12 -5.60
N ASP A 170 -11.06 26.68 -6.21
CA ASP A 170 -10.36 27.44 -7.26
C ASP A 170 -11.17 27.50 -8.57
N SER A 171 -11.92 26.46 -8.90
CA SER A 171 -12.62 26.34 -10.20
C SER A 171 -14.12 26.62 -10.16
N GLY A 172 -14.73 26.61 -8.97
CA GLY A 172 -16.18 26.68 -8.78
C GLY A 172 -16.95 25.50 -9.35
N ARG A 173 -16.26 24.40 -9.75
CA ARG A 173 -16.86 23.25 -10.43
C ARG A 173 -16.86 22.02 -9.55
N ASN A 174 -17.93 21.24 -9.61
CA ASN A 174 -18.02 19.96 -8.93
C ASN A 174 -16.96 18.98 -9.42
N VAL A 175 -16.34 18.24 -8.49
CA VAL A 175 -15.37 17.20 -8.78
C VAL A 175 -15.94 15.85 -8.38
N LYS A 176 -16.00 14.91 -9.34
CA LYS A 176 -16.42 13.56 -9.08
C LYS A 176 -15.22 12.73 -8.59
N LEU A 177 -15.42 12.00 -7.50
CA LEU A 177 -14.46 11.04 -6.97
C LEU A 177 -14.77 9.62 -7.46
N ASN A 178 -13.76 8.76 -7.46
CA ASN A 178 -13.95 7.34 -7.76
C ASN A 178 -14.85 6.69 -6.69
N PRO A 179 -15.62 5.66 -7.05
CA PRO A 179 -16.40 4.90 -6.10
C PRO A 179 -15.54 4.37 -4.95
N MET A 180 -16.07 4.47 -3.72
CA MET A 180 -15.39 4.05 -2.52
C MET A 180 -16.40 3.64 -1.44
N SER A 181 -15.92 2.94 -0.41
CA SER A 181 -16.74 2.46 0.71
C SER A 181 -17.38 3.60 1.50
N ALA A 182 -18.44 3.32 2.27
CA ALA A 182 -19.10 4.30 3.13
C ALA A 182 -18.14 4.89 4.18
N ARG A 183 -17.23 4.04 4.74
CA ARG A 183 -16.20 4.47 5.68
C ARG A 183 -15.24 5.47 5.03
N GLU A 184 -14.75 5.17 3.83
CA GLU A 184 -13.85 6.07 3.10
C GLU A 184 -14.52 7.40 2.74
N ARG A 185 -15.80 7.37 2.34
CA ARG A 185 -16.57 8.59 2.09
C ARG A 185 -16.70 9.45 3.35
N LYS A 186 -16.88 8.83 4.51
CA LYS A 186 -16.95 9.53 5.79
C LYS A 186 -15.64 10.29 6.07
N ILE A 187 -14.48 9.64 5.89
CA ILE A 187 -13.16 10.27 6.08
C ILE A 187 -13.01 11.52 5.18
N ILE A 188 -13.42 11.41 3.91
CA ILE A 188 -13.35 12.53 2.98
C ILE A 188 -14.28 13.67 3.42
N HIS A 189 -15.50 13.36 3.85
CA HIS A 189 -16.46 14.38 4.31
C HIS A 189 -15.95 15.06 5.58
N GLU A 190 -15.43 14.32 6.53
CA GLU A 190 -14.84 14.88 7.76
C GLU A 190 -13.71 15.85 7.43
N GLU A 191 -12.81 15.50 6.50
CA GLU A 191 -11.67 16.34 6.12
C GLU A 191 -12.06 17.64 5.37
N ILE A 192 -13.20 17.64 4.66
CA ILE A 192 -13.65 18.82 3.90
C ILE A 192 -14.56 19.73 4.77
N SER A 193 -15.12 19.21 5.87
CA SER A 193 -16.07 19.94 6.71
C SER A 193 -15.40 20.93 7.68
N PHE A 194 -14.07 21.01 7.69
CA PHE A 194 -13.28 21.92 8.54
C PHE A 194 -12.82 23.16 7.80
#